data_ca558ebd52bd9664f84a674ecd31d142
#
_entry.id   ca558ebd52bd9664f84a674ecd31d142
#
_cell.length_a   1.000
_cell.length_b   1.000
_cell.length_c   1.000
_cell.angle_alpha   90.00
_cell.angle_beta   90.00
_cell.angle_gamma   90.00
#
_symmetry.space_group_name_H-M   'P 1'
#
loop_
_entity.id
_entity.type
_entity.pdbx_description
1 polymer ?
#
loop_
_entity_poly.entity_id
_entity_poly.type
_entity_poly.pdbx_seq_one_letter_code
_entity_poly.pdbx_strand_id
1 'polypeptide(L)'
;MRKRASITVFSALAFALVASFLMALLEAGRVYQIQTYADMKSALALESVCAEYQPVLWEEFHLLGLDGAYGGDTFSMDYVTAVLRERLDRNLDVDGAGGSVLQVTLAGAEPAAYRLMTDQDGSVFLHCVAAYMKQNMAMETIRALQERYGEHEQVEQSGQGEESIEDARTVIEEAKSERRELAESDGTEAEIPELPPEEENPLEVVHAIKQNALLGMTVGDLGAVSTRQTDLDDSVERRQRQTGNMEMQESAWYDKILALEYMDLYFGDYLGGSEDHALAYELEYVLAGKESDKENLESVIKRLLFVREAANITHILGDGEKREKTLGMAEALAGFTGNPAVVRLVQTGVIAAWAYVESILDIRALLAGDKIALIKNGTQWTAQFGSLAAAFEDGKKAKNCENGVSYQGYLKGFLYTMSSERLAYRMMDVMEQTIRLHPMYADCRMDHVLCGISYRMDYEWQPLFSGLMIHTGRDLPGLCYQTQRMFSYD
;
A
#
# COMPACT_ATOMS: atom_id res chain seq x y z
N MET A 1 78.46 -19.69 -52.22
CA MET A 1 77.58 -18.63 -51.79
C MET A 1 76.10 -19.00 -51.60
N ARG A 2 75.52 -19.98 -52.34
CA ARG A 2 74.06 -20.38 -52.19
C ARG A 2 73.67 -20.92 -50.84
N LYS A 3 74.48 -21.63 -50.07
CA LYS A 3 74.11 -22.22 -48.76
C LYS A 3 74.00 -21.19 -47.65
N ARG A 4 74.73 -20.07 -47.66
CA ARG A 4 74.65 -18.97 -46.66
C ARG A 4 73.41 -18.15 -46.85
N ALA A 5 72.95 -17.87 -48.07
CA ALA A 5 71.70 -17.18 -48.37
C ALA A 5 70.47 -18.00 -47.93
N SER A 6 70.50 -19.33 -48.03
CA SER A 6 69.41 -20.21 -47.56
C SER A 6 69.26 -20.20 -46.06
N ILE A 7 70.32 -20.11 -45.26
CA ILE A 7 70.28 -20.07 -43.78
C ILE A 7 69.71 -18.71 -43.30
N THR A 8 70.12 -17.60 -43.90
CA THR A 8 69.63 -16.30 -43.55
C THR A 8 68.13 -16.14 -43.86
N VAL A 9 67.68 -16.66 -45.02
CA VAL A 9 66.24 -16.70 -45.36
C VAL A 9 65.43 -17.56 -44.38
N PHE A 10 65.93 -18.75 -44.02
CA PHE A 10 65.30 -19.62 -43.05
C PHE A 10 65.20 -18.93 -41.65
N SER A 11 66.32 -18.33 -41.18
CA SER A 11 66.35 -17.65 -39.89
C SER A 11 65.40 -16.43 -39.88
N ALA A 12 65.30 -15.67 -40.98
CA ALA A 12 64.36 -14.57 -41.11
C ALA A 12 62.88 -15.05 -41.06
N LEU A 13 62.55 -16.16 -41.75
CA LEU A 13 61.23 -16.75 -41.76
C LEU A 13 60.89 -17.33 -40.39
N ALA A 14 61.78 -18.01 -39.71
CA ALA A 14 61.60 -18.52 -38.35
C ALA A 14 61.37 -17.39 -37.34
N PHE A 15 62.18 -16.32 -37.46
CA PHE A 15 61.97 -15.12 -36.62
C PHE A 15 60.62 -14.45 -36.88
N ALA A 16 60.22 -14.30 -38.13
CA ALA A 16 58.92 -13.73 -38.49
C ALA A 16 57.75 -14.59 -37.94
N LEU A 17 57.86 -15.92 -37.99
CA LEU A 17 56.87 -16.83 -37.44
C LEU A 17 56.77 -16.73 -35.91
N VAL A 18 57.90 -16.70 -35.22
CA VAL A 18 57.94 -16.53 -33.75
C VAL A 18 57.39 -15.15 -33.36
N ALA A 19 57.79 -14.10 -34.07
CA ALA A 19 57.27 -12.76 -33.82
C ALA A 19 55.78 -12.68 -34.06
N SER A 20 55.24 -13.27 -35.15
CA SER A 20 53.79 -13.35 -35.40
C SER A 20 53.05 -14.06 -34.29
N PHE A 21 53.58 -15.16 -33.78
CA PHE A 21 52.99 -15.94 -32.71
C PHE A 21 52.96 -15.14 -31.39
N LEU A 22 54.04 -14.43 -31.06
CA LEU A 22 54.10 -13.56 -29.88
C LEU A 22 53.11 -12.39 -29.99
N MET A 23 53.03 -11.76 -31.18
CA MET A 23 52.05 -10.69 -31.41
C MET A 23 50.60 -11.19 -31.29
N ALA A 24 50.30 -12.37 -31.78
CA ALA A 24 48.98 -13.00 -31.61
C ALA A 24 48.65 -13.29 -30.15
N LEU A 25 49.62 -13.78 -29.37
CA LEU A 25 49.45 -14.00 -27.93
C LEU A 25 49.23 -12.67 -27.18
N LEU A 26 49.96 -11.61 -27.52
CA LEU A 26 49.78 -10.31 -26.91
C LEU A 26 48.38 -9.70 -27.24
N GLU A 27 47.95 -9.86 -28.51
CA GLU A 27 46.59 -9.43 -28.89
C GLU A 27 45.52 -10.23 -28.16
N ALA A 28 45.66 -11.57 -28.06
CA ALA A 28 44.72 -12.40 -27.31
C ALA A 28 44.63 -11.97 -25.82
N GLY A 29 45.79 -11.73 -25.20
CA GLY A 29 45.84 -11.22 -23.83
C GLY A 29 45.18 -9.83 -23.68
N ARG A 30 45.41 -8.94 -24.68
CA ARG A 30 44.77 -7.62 -24.72
C ARG A 30 43.25 -7.71 -24.87
N VAL A 31 42.75 -8.56 -25.77
CA VAL A 31 41.30 -8.78 -25.97
C VAL A 31 40.66 -9.26 -24.66
N TYR A 32 41.26 -10.21 -23.96
CA TYR A 32 40.76 -10.67 -22.67
C TYR A 32 40.72 -9.56 -21.63
N GLN A 33 41.75 -8.71 -21.57
CA GLN A 33 41.77 -7.56 -20.67
C GLN A 33 40.70 -6.55 -21.05
N ILE A 34 40.46 -6.26 -22.35
CA ILE A 34 39.41 -5.38 -22.82
C ILE A 34 38.04 -5.86 -22.39
N GLN A 35 37.74 -7.16 -22.56
CA GLN A 35 36.46 -7.72 -22.15
C GLN A 35 36.24 -7.59 -20.63
N THR A 36 37.25 -7.95 -19.82
CA THR A 36 37.19 -7.82 -18.36
C THR A 36 37.02 -6.35 -17.94
N TYR A 37 37.74 -5.43 -18.59
CA TYR A 37 37.65 -4.00 -18.32
C TYR A 37 36.29 -3.44 -18.68
N ALA A 38 35.77 -3.78 -19.86
CA ALA A 38 34.43 -3.38 -20.30
C ALA A 38 33.34 -3.87 -19.33
N ASP A 39 33.42 -5.12 -18.90
CA ASP A 39 32.52 -5.72 -17.94
C ASP A 39 32.51 -5.00 -16.59
N MET A 40 33.71 -4.72 -16.07
CA MET A 40 33.87 -4.00 -14.81
C MET A 40 33.36 -2.58 -14.90
N LYS A 41 33.70 -1.85 -15.98
CA LYS A 41 33.27 -0.46 -16.17
C LYS A 41 31.77 -0.34 -16.42
N SER A 42 31.18 -1.31 -17.14
CA SER A 42 29.73 -1.43 -17.32
C SER A 42 28.98 -1.61 -15.98
N ALA A 43 29.46 -2.51 -15.12
CA ALA A 43 28.87 -2.73 -13.81
C ALA A 43 28.98 -1.46 -12.94
N LEU A 44 30.18 -0.89 -12.84
CA LEU A 44 30.42 0.33 -12.05
C LEU A 44 29.58 1.52 -12.52
N ALA A 45 29.43 1.72 -13.83
CA ALA A 45 28.63 2.80 -14.37
C ALA A 45 27.14 2.63 -14.07
N LEU A 46 26.63 1.40 -14.22
CA LEU A 46 25.23 1.08 -13.92
C LEU A 46 24.93 1.26 -12.41
N GLU A 47 25.79 0.74 -11.53
CA GLU A 47 25.70 0.95 -10.08
C GLU A 47 25.76 2.44 -9.71
N SER A 48 26.61 3.22 -10.40
CA SER A 48 26.74 4.67 -10.18
C SER A 48 25.45 5.42 -10.57
N VAL A 49 24.76 5.01 -11.64
CA VAL A 49 23.47 5.58 -12.04
C VAL A 49 22.40 5.22 -11.01
N CYS A 50 22.36 3.96 -10.60
CA CYS A 50 21.38 3.50 -9.59
C CYS A 50 21.65 4.07 -8.19
N ALA A 51 22.86 4.56 -7.90
CA ALA A 51 23.15 5.29 -6.67
C ALA A 51 22.51 6.69 -6.60
N GLU A 52 21.94 7.19 -7.72
CA GLU A 52 21.17 8.44 -7.80
C GLU A 52 19.68 8.20 -7.49
N TYR A 53 19.39 7.34 -6.49
CA TYR A 53 18.02 7.03 -6.06
C TYR A 53 17.28 8.28 -5.55
N GLN A 54 15.94 8.24 -5.55
CA GLN A 54 15.08 9.30 -5.06
C GLN A 54 15.27 9.48 -3.54
N PRO A 55 15.83 10.62 -3.08
CA PRO A 55 16.26 10.74 -1.67
C PRO A 55 15.10 10.79 -0.68
N VAL A 56 13.98 11.45 -1.01
CA VAL A 56 12.82 11.54 -0.09
C VAL A 56 12.16 10.17 0.08
N LEU A 57 12.11 9.35 -0.99
CA LEU A 57 11.61 7.99 -0.90
C LEU A 57 12.45 7.14 0.08
N TRP A 58 13.76 7.38 0.13
CA TRP A 58 14.63 6.73 1.08
C TRP A 58 14.53 7.31 2.50
N GLU A 59 14.55 8.63 2.63
CA GLU A 59 14.57 9.32 3.92
C GLU A 59 13.29 9.09 4.72
N GLU A 60 12.12 9.15 4.06
CA GLU A 60 10.82 9.02 4.72
C GLU A 60 10.31 7.57 4.74
N PHE A 61 10.55 6.81 3.66
CA PHE A 61 9.94 5.50 3.46
C PHE A 61 10.93 4.34 3.39
N HIS A 62 12.24 4.59 3.44
CA HIS A 62 13.31 3.58 3.41
C HIS A 62 13.22 2.63 2.21
N LEU A 63 12.66 3.11 1.10
CA LEU A 63 12.62 2.39 -0.16
C LEU A 63 13.58 3.04 -1.17
N LEU A 64 14.22 2.18 -1.98
CA LEU A 64 15.15 2.61 -3.00
C LEU A 64 14.51 2.50 -4.38
N GLY A 65 14.72 3.52 -5.22
CA GLY A 65 14.30 3.53 -6.60
C GLY A 65 14.85 4.75 -7.31
N LEU A 66 15.18 4.62 -8.58
CA LEU A 66 15.69 5.70 -9.41
C LEU A 66 14.51 6.43 -10.09
N ASP A 67 14.42 7.73 -9.92
CA ASP A 67 13.48 8.54 -10.69
C ASP A 67 13.92 8.61 -12.16
N GLY A 68 13.23 7.87 -13.05
CA GLY A 68 13.52 7.82 -14.47
C GLY A 68 13.18 9.12 -15.25
N ALA A 69 12.47 10.05 -14.60
CA ALA A 69 12.20 11.38 -15.14
C ALA A 69 13.21 12.44 -14.63
N TYR A 70 14.08 12.09 -13.69
CA TYR A 70 15.07 13.01 -13.07
C TYR A 70 14.43 14.32 -12.58
N GLY A 71 13.29 14.25 -11.91
CA GLY A 71 12.54 15.40 -11.40
C GLY A 71 11.64 16.09 -12.43
N GLY A 72 11.54 15.57 -13.65
CA GLY A 72 10.65 16.07 -14.68
C GLY A 72 9.27 15.36 -14.66
N ASP A 73 8.37 15.86 -15.50
CA ASP A 73 7.00 15.35 -15.66
C ASP A 73 6.89 14.17 -16.64
N THR A 74 7.95 13.89 -17.41
CA THR A 74 7.94 12.91 -18.49
C THR A 74 8.98 11.81 -18.26
N PHE A 75 8.53 10.57 -18.17
CA PHE A 75 9.40 9.40 -18.12
C PHE A 75 10.06 9.14 -19.47
N SER A 76 11.39 8.97 -19.49
CA SER A 76 12.11 8.46 -20.66
C SER A 76 13.38 7.71 -20.27
N MET A 77 13.52 6.50 -20.77
CA MET A 77 14.78 5.75 -20.66
C MET A 77 15.94 6.43 -21.37
N ASP A 78 15.68 7.40 -22.27
CA ASP A 78 16.74 8.17 -22.94
C ASP A 78 17.49 9.07 -21.95
N TYR A 79 16.83 9.60 -20.92
CA TYR A 79 17.49 10.36 -19.85
C TYR A 79 18.45 9.46 -19.06
N VAL A 80 17.98 8.31 -18.64
CA VAL A 80 18.79 7.32 -17.92
C VAL A 80 19.96 6.86 -18.78
N THR A 81 19.72 6.64 -20.10
CA THR A 81 20.76 6.24 -21.05
C THR A 81 21.81 7.33 -21.23
N ALA A 82 21.39 8.61 -21.29
CA ALA A 82 22.33 9.72 -21.40
C ALA A 82 23.25 9.83 -20.19
N VAL A 83 22.71 9.70 -18.98
CA VAL A 83 23.50 9.69 -17.73
C VAL A 83 24.44 8.49 -17.70
N LEU A 84 23.97 7.29 -18.09
CA LEU A 84 24.79 6.08 -18.15
C LEU A 84 25.96 6.25 -19.11
N ARG A 85 25.71 6.80 -20.31
CA ARG A 85 26.78 7.06 -21.30
C ARG A 85 27.82 8.05 -20.77
N GLU A 86 27.38 9.12 -20.13
CA GLU A 86 28.28 10.09 -19.50
C GLU A 86 29.17 9.44 -18.43
N ARG A 87 28.61 8.54 -17.61
CA ARG A 87 29.38 7.80 -16.59
C ARG A 87 30.34 6.81 -17.23
N LEU A 88 29.93 6.11 -18.29
CA LEU A 88 30.79 5.18 -19.04
C LEU A 88 31.94 5.92 -19.70
N ASP A 89 31.68 7.04 -20.41
CA ASP A 89 32.71 7.82 -21.08
C ASP A 89 33.73 8.36 -20.07
N ARG A 90 33.30 8.90 -18.94
CA ARG A 90 34.20 9.32 -17.86
C ARG A 90 35.03 8.15 -17.31
N ASN A 91 34.43 6.99 -17.11
CA ASN A 91 35.11 5.81 -16.58
C ASN A 91 36.11 5.21 -17.57
N LEU A 92 35.90 5.37 -18.89
CA LEU A 92 36.80 4.92 -19.93
C LEU A 92 37.95 5.91 -20.17
N ASP A 93 37.72 7.21 -19.96
CA ASP A 93 38.69 8.30 -20.22
C ASP A 93 39.66 8.58 -19.05
N VAL A 94 39.46 7.96 -17.90
CA VAL A 94 40.30 8.17 -16.68
C VAL A 94 41.79 7.88 -16.93
N ASP A 95 42.13 7.08 -17.95
CA ASP A 95 43.50 6.79 -18.37
C ASP A 95 44.02 7.77 -19.44
N GLY A 96 43.30 8.86 -19.71
CA GLY A 96 43.44 9.78 -20.85
C GLY A 96 44.74 10.60 -21.01
N ALA A 97 45.76 10.44 -20.17
CA ALA A 97 47.00 11.18 -20.30
C ALA A 97 48.19 10.40 -20.89
N GLY A 98 47.99 9.13 -21.28
CA GLY A 98 49.13 8.30 -21.66
C GLY A 98 48.87 7.17 -22.64
N GLY A 99 47.81 7.22 -23.45
CA GLY A 99 47.55 6.21 -24.46
C GLY A 99 47.38 4.81 -23.85
N SER A 100 46.21 4.55 -23.25
CA SER A 100 45.84 3.22 -22.78
C SER A 100 46.07 2.18 -23.89
N VAL A 101 46.84 1.15 -23.60
CA VAL A 101 47.07 0.02 -24.52
C VAL A 101 45.77 -0.66 -24.93
N LEU A 102 44.70 -0.47 -24.12
CA LEU A 102 43.40 -1.08 -24.37
C LEU A 102 42.67 -0.41 -25.55
N GLN A 103 42.70 0.94 -25.65
CA GLN A 103 42.07 1.73 -26.74
C GLN A 103 40.65 1.26 -27.06
N VAL A 104 39.83 1.08 -26.00
CA VAL A 104 38.43 0.69 -26.10
C VAL A 104 37.54 1.89 -26.04
N THR A 105 36.50 1.94 -26.87
CA THR A 105 35.49 3.00 -26.92
C THR A 105 34.09 2.40 -26.78
N LEU A 106 33.17 3.17 -26.19
CA LEU A 106 31.75 2.81 -26.15
C LEU A 106 31.13 3.11 -27.53
N ALA A 107 30.65 2.07 -28.22
CA ALA A 107 29.94 2.22 -29.50
C ALA A 107 28.44 2.48 -29.28
N GLY A 108 27.84 1.85 -28.26
CA GLY A 108 26.43 2.02 -27.95
C GLY A 108 26.08 1.56 -26.54
N ALA A 109 25.00 2.14 -26.02
CA ALA A 109 24.34 1.68 -24.82
C ALA A 109 22.83 1.80 -25.01
N GLU A 110 22.11 0.69 -24.83
CA GLU A 110 20.66 0.62 -25.04
C GLU A 110 20.00 -0.09 -23.83
N PRO A 111 18.83 0.40 -23.37
CA PRO A 111 18.07 -0.33 -22.35
C PRO A 111 17.56 -1.64 -22.93
N ALA A 112 17.92 -2.76 -22.32
CA ALA A 112 17.44 -4.09 -22.70
C ALA A 112 16.09 -4.40 -22.04
N ALA A 113 15.94 -4.03 -20.76
CA ALA A 113 14.70 -4.15 -20.00
C ALA A 113 14.75 -3.22 -18.79
N TYR A 114 13.57 -2.81 -18.31
CA TYR A 114 13.42 -2.04 -17.08
C TYR A 114 12.13 -2.41 -16.35
N ARG A 115 12.08 -2.13 -15.06
CA ARG A 115 10.97 -2.43 -14.17
C ARG A 115 10.65 -1.22 -13.32
N LEU A 116 9.37 -0.85 -13.31
CA LEU A 116 8.82 0.25 -12.54
C LEU A 116 8.15 -0.26 -11.27
N MET A 117 8.05 0.59 -10.25
CA MET A 117 7.40 0.22 -8.99
C MET A 117 5.92 -0.15 -9.18
N THR A 118 5.25 0.43 -10.16
CA THR A 118 3.84 0.18 -10.46
C THR A 118 3.58 -1.07 -11.30
N ASP A 119 4.62 -1.74 -11.80
CA ASP A 119 4.44 -2.91 -12.67
C ASP A 119 3.74 -4.08 -11.97
N GLN A 120 3.10 -4.94 -12.78
CA GLN A 120 2.39 -6.12 -12.33
C GLN A 120 1.33 -5.81 -11.26
N ASP A 121 0.50 -4.82 -11.53
CA ASP A 121 -0.56 -4.38 -10.63
C ASP A 121 -0.05 -4.02 -9.21
N GLY A 122 1.13 -3.36 -9.15
CA GLY A 122 1.78 -2.94 -7.91
C GLY A 122 2.46 -4.07 -7.12
N SER A 123 2.49 -5.31 -7.64
CA SER A 123 3.17 -6.44 -6.97
C SER A 123 4.66 -6.21 -6.82
N VAL A 124 5.27 -5.50 -7.77
CA VAL A 124 6.68 -5.10 -7.70
C VAL A 124 6.94 -4.22 -6.48
N PHE A 125 6.11 -3.22 -6.27
CA PHE A 125 6.20 -2.34 -5.09
C PHE A 125 6.06 -3.13 -3.78
N LEU A 126 5.05 -4.00 -3.68
CA LEU A 126 4.86 -4.83 -2.48
C LEU A 126 6.05 -5.75 -2.23
N HIS A 127 6.70 -6.24 -3.29
CA HIS A 127 7.91 -7.03 -3.16
C HIS A 127 9.09 -6.20 -2.63
N CYS A 128 9.31 -4.99 -3.13
CA CYS A 128 10.34 -4.08 -2.61
C CYS A 128 10.12 -3.76 -1.12
N VAL A 129 8.87 -3.48 -0.73
CA VAL A 129 8.49 -3.28 0.68
C VAL A 129 8.77 -4.54 1.50
N ALA A 130 8.39 -5.70 0.98
CA ALA A 130 8.62 -6.97 1.66
C ALA A 130 10.10 -7.33 1.79
N ALA A 131 10.91 -7.04 0.78
CA ALA A 131 12.35 -7.25 0.81
C ALA A 131 13.02 -6.42 1.93
N TYR A 132 12.61 -5.16 2.08
CA TYR A 132 13.05 -4.30 3.19
C TYR A 132 12.62 -4.86 4.56
N MET A 133 11.35 -5.21 4.73
CA MET A 133 10.81 -5.70 6.00
C MET A 133 11.37 -7.06 6.42
N LYS A 134 11.64 -7.94 5.45
CA LYS A 134 12.14 -9.29 5.70
C LYS A 134 13.52 -9.32 6.38
N GLN A 135 14.32 -8.28 6.22
CA GLN A 135 15.61 -8.17 6.90
C GLN A 135 15.45 -8.10 8.42
N ASN A 136 14.28 -7.67 8.91
CA ASN A 136 13.99 -7.40 10.31
C ASN A 136 12.97 -8.36 10.94
N MET A 137 12.35 -9.27 10.18
CA MET A 137 11.27 -10.14 10.65
C MET A 137 11.55 -11.64 10.41
N ALA A 138 11.31 -12.46 11.45
CA ALA A 138 11.39 -13.91 11.34
C ALA A 138 10.14 -14.49 10.67
N MET A 139 10.28 -15.56 9.86
CA MET A 139 9.17 -16.20 9.14
C MET A 139 8.07 -16.76 10.05
N GLU A 140 8.41 -17.13 11.29
CA GLU A 140 7.43 -17.58 12.31
C GLU A 140 6.51 -16.44 12.73
N THR A 141 7.05 -15.23 12.87
CA THR A 141 6.28 -14.03 13.19
C THR A 141 5.31 -13.69 12.05
N ILE A 142 5.75 -13.79 10.79
CA ILE A 142 4.91 -13.53 9.61
C ILE A 142 3.73 -14.51 9.55
N ARG A 143 3.93 -15.79 9.87
CA ARG A 143 2.85 -16.77 9.93
C ARG A 143 1.86 -16.49 11.04
N ALA A 144 2.33 -16.11 12.22
CA ALA A 144 1.47 -15.73 13.34
C ALA A 144 0.60 -14.50 13.00
N LEU A 145 1.14 -13.54 12.26
CA LEU A 145 0.39 -12.37 11.76
C LEU A 145 -0.69 -12.79 10.75
N GLN A 146 -0.39 -13.71 9.85
CA GLN A 146 -1.36 -14.23 8.89
C GLN A 146 -2.57 -14.86 9.58
N GLU A 147 -2.35 -15.70 10.59
CA GLU A 147 -3.41 -16.32 11.37
C GLU A 147 -4.28 -15.26 12.06
N ARG A 148 -3.64 -14.27 12.69
CA ARG A 148 -4.33 -13.18 13.38
C ARG A 148 -5.20 -12.31 12.45
N TYR A 149 -4.71 -11.98 11.25
CA TYR A 149 -5.50 -11.20 10.29
C TYR A 149 -6.66 -12.00 9.70
N GLY A 150 -6.52 -13.31 9.51
CA GLY A 150 -7.59 -14.17 9.04
C GLY A 150 -8.79 -14.27 10.00
N GLU A 151 -8.58 -14.09 11.31
CA GLU A 151 -9.67 -14.04 12.30
C GLU A 151 -10.56 -12.80 12.14
N HIS A 152 -9.99 -11.66 11.73
CA HIS A 152 -10.74 -10.41 11.51
C HIS A 152 -11.68 -10.49 10.30
N GLU A 153 -11.30 -11.20 9.23
CA GLU A 153 -12.10 -11.34 8.02
C GLU A 153 -13.45 -12.02 8.29
N GLN A 154 -13.51 -12.97 9.22
CA GLN A 154 -14.74 -13.70 9.54
C GLN A 154 -15.80 -12.83 10.22
N VAL A 155 -15.42 -11.81 10.97
CA VAL A 155 -16.34 -10.93 11.70
C VAL A 155 -16.97 -9.89 10.77
N GLU A 156 -16.25 -9.43 9.75
CA GLU A 156 -16.71 -8.39 8.81
C GLU A 156 -17.91 -8.86 7.94
N GLN A 157 -18.09 -10.17 7.75
CA GLN A 157 -19.14 -10.70 6.86
C GLN A 157 -20.53 -10.78 7.49
N SER A 158 -20.75 -10.34 8.75
CA SER A 158 -21.95 -10.67 9.53
C SER A 158 -22.95 -9.52 9.79
N GLY A 159 -22.80 -8.33 9.22
CA GLY A 159 -23.54 -7.13 9.64
C GLY A 159 -24.84 -6.82 8.89
N GLN A 160 -25.96 -6.60 9.57
CA GLN A 160 -27.27 -6.15 9.06
C GLN A 160 -28.08 -5.31 10.10
N GLY A 161 -27.46 -4.40 10.87
CA GLY A 161 -28.16 -3.73 11.98
C GLY A 161 -29.07 -2.55 11.61
N GLU A 162 -28.68 -1.76 10.61
CA GLU A 162 -29.25 -0.43 10.35
C GLU A 162 -30.71 -0.47 9.81
N GLU A 163 -30.96 -1.40 8.88
CA GLU A 163 -32.26 -1.63 8.26
C GLU A 163 -33.31 -2.06 9.28
N SER A 164 -32.91 -2.90 10.26
CA SER A 164 -33.80 -3.46 11.28
C SER A 164 -34.39 -2.42 12.22
N ILE A 165 -33.73 -1.29 12.49
CA ILE A 165 -34.23 -0.22 13.37
C ILE A 165 -35.36 0.54 12.67
N GLU A 166 -35.18 0.91 11.42
CA GLU A 166 -36.16 1.68 10.65
C GLU A 166 -37.39 0.84 10.32
N ASP A 167 -37.21 -0.44 9.96
CA ASP A 167 -38.29 -1.39 9.78
C ASP A 167 -39.16 -1.54 11.04
N ALA A 168 -38.53 -1.64 12.22
CA ALA A 168 -39.24 -1.74 13.49
C ALA A 168 -40.07 -0.49 13.79
N ARG A 169 -39.53 0.71 13.54
CA ARG A 169 -40.26 1.97 13.72
C ARG A 169 -41.45 2.07 12.75
N THR A 170 -41.22 1.78 11.49
CA THR A 170 -42.24 1.81 10.43
C THR A 170 -43.43 0.94 10.79
N VAL A 171 -43.16 -0.32 11.17
CA VAL A 171 -44.23 -1.27 11.55
C VAL A 171 -45.01 -0.85 12.77
N ILE A 172 -44.37 -0.20 13.78
CA ILE A 172 -45.06 0.34 14.94
C ILE A 172 -46.02 1.48 14.52
N GLU A 173 -45.55 2.40 13.66
CA GLU A 173 -46.37 3.53 13.19
C GLU A 173 -47.51 3.07 12.29
N GLU A 174 -47.28 2.11 11.41
CA GLU A 174 -48.34 1.50 10.60
C GLU A 174 -49.40 0.82 11.47
N ALA A 175 -49.01 0.04 12.48
CA ALA A 175 -49.93 -0.61 13.39
C ALA A 175 -50.74 0.41 14.23
N LYS A 176 -50.16 1.54 14.63
CA LYS A 176 -50.88 2.64 15.30
C LYS A 176 -51.89 3.28 14.37
N SER A 177 -51.51 3.51 13.10
CA SER A 177 -52.37 4.10 12.06
C SER A 177 -53.59 3.24 11.78
N GLU A 178 -53.36 1.95 11.52
CA GLU A 178 -54.44 0.96 11.31
C GLU A 178 -55.42 0.92 12.49
N ARG A 179 -54.90 0.94 13.72
CA ARG A 179 -55.76 0.92 14.91
C ARG A 179 -56.58 2.18 15.08
N ARG A 180 -56.05 3.38 14.72
CA ARG A 180 -56.80 4.63 14.69
C ARG A 180 -57.90 4.62 13.64
N GLU A 181 -57.59 4.15 12.42
CA GLU A 181 -58.57 4.05 11.33
C GLU A 181 -59.72 3.09 11.66
N LEU A 182 -59.42 1.94 12.28
CA LEU A 182 -60.44 0.99 12.75
C LEU A 182 -61.34 1.59 13.85
N ALA A 183 -60.79 2.31 14.81
CA ALA A 183 -61.53 2.96 15.85
C ALA A 183 -62.42 4.09 15.31
N GLU A 184 -61.93 4.90 14.37
CA GLU A 184 -62.71 5.93 13.68
C GLU A 184 -63.87 5.32 12.88
N SER A 185 -63.68 4.18 12.23
CA SER A 185 -64.72 3.46 11.48
C SER A 185 -65.83 2.92 12.39
N ASP A 186 -65.48 2.50 13.61
CA ASP A 186 -66.41 1.93 14.60
C ASP A 186 -67.01 3.02 15.54
N GLY A 187 -66.59 4.28 15.40
CA GLY A 187 -67.05 5.40 16.26
C GLY A 187 -66.60 5.29 17.71
N THR A 188 -65.52 4.59 17.98
CA THR A 188 -64.89 4.40 19.30
C THR A 188 -63.57 5.12 19.38
N GLU A 189 -63.13 5.52 20.60
CA GLU A 189 -61.75 6.00 20.81
C GLU A 189 -60.76 4.84 20.69
N ALA A 190 -59.64 5.03 19.93
CA ALA A 190 -58.62 4.04 19.83
C ALA A 190 -57.88 3.84 21.19
N GLU A 191 -58.13 2.72 21.87
CA GLU A 191 -57.31 2.32 23.03
C GLU A 191 -55.89 1.92 22.59
N ILE A 192 -54.99 2.88 22.41
CA ILE A 192 -53.57 2.67 22.29
C ILE A 192 -52.98 2.72 23.70
N PRO A 193 -52.35 1.64 24.20
CA PRO A 193 -51.73 1.67 25.51
C PRO A 193 -50.67 2.75 25.60
N GLU A 194 -50.46 3.30 26.80
CA GLU A 194 -49.40 4.27 27.08
C GLU A 194 -48.05 3.62 26.77
N LEU A 195 -47.38 4.09 25.71
CA LEU A 195 -46.07 3.60 25.29
C LEU A 195 -44.97 4.14 26.20
N PRO A 196 -43.83 3.44 26.34
CA PRO A 196 -42.68 3.96 27.04
C PRO A 196 -42.31 5.39 26.55
N PRO A 197 -41.85 6.28 27.44
CA PRO A 197 -41.37 7.61 27.05
C PRO A 197 -40.31 7.54 25.95
N GLU A 198 -40.24 8.51 25.06
CA GLU A 198 -39.26 8.56 23.95
C GLU A 198 -37.82 8.39 24.45
N GLU A 199 -37.48 8.93 25.61
CA GLU A 199 -36.17 8.83 26.26
C GLU A 199 -35.82 7.39 26.71
N GLU A 200 -36.83 6.56 26.98
CA GLU A 200 -36.67 5.15 27.35
C GLU A 200 -36.83 4.19 26.17
N ASN A 201 -37.35 4.67 25.04
CA ASN A 201 -37.53 3.88 23.83
C ASN A 201 -36.24 3.82 23.03
N PRO A 202 -35.55 2.66 22.94
CA PRO A 202 -34.28 2.52 22.22
C PRO A 202 -34.33 2.95 20.75
N LEU A 203 -35.48 2.74 20.09
CA LEU A 203 -35.66 3.06 18.67
C LEU A 203 -35.69 4.58 18.44
N GLU A 204 -36.42 5.32 19.32
CA GLU A 204 -36.52 6.79 19.22
C GLU A 204 -35.21 7.47 19.63
N VAL A 205 -34.55 6.97 20.69
CA VAL A 205 -33.23 7.45 21.10
C VAL A 205 -32.23 7.35 19.94
N VAL A 206 -32.13 6.18 19.30
CA VAL A 206 -31.19 6.00 18.19
C VAL A 206 -31.57 6.80 16.95
N HIS A 207 -32.87 6.89 16.65
CA HIS A 207 -33.35 7.73 15.56
C HIS A 207 -32.96 9.22 15.75
N ALA A 208 -33.16 9.77 16.93
CA ALA A 208 -32.76 11.14 17.27
C ALA A 208 -31.23 11.33 17.17
N ILE A 209 -30.46 10.33 17.57
CA ILE A 209 -28.99 10.34 17.52
C ILE A 209 -28.48 10.30 16.08
N LYS A 210 -29.07 9.46 15.23
CA LYS A 210 -28.70 9.35 13.81
C LYS A 210 -28.88 10.62 12.99
N GLN A 211 -29.65 11.58 13.50
CA GLN A 211 -29.76 12.91 12.89
C GLN A 211 -28.49 13.75 13.06
N ASN A 212 -27.61 13.40 13.98
CA ASN A 212 -26.32 14.03 14.17
C ASN A 212 -25.25 13.39 13.28
N ALA A 213 -24.24 14.19 12.88
CA ALA A 213 -23.12 13.66 12.12
C ALA A 213 -22.32 12.62 12.94
N LEU A 214 -22.16 11.42 12.39
CA LEU A 214 -21.47 10.28 13.03
C LEU A 214 -20.08 10.67 13.54
N LEU A 215 -19.33 11.42 12.73
CA LEU A 215 -17.99 11.89 13.08
C LEU A 215 -18.01 12.75 14.37
N GLY A 216 -18.94 13.68 14.49
CA GLY A 216 -19.05 14.52 15.68
C GLY A 216 -19.45 13.75 16.95
N MET A 217 -20.21 12.67 16.78
CA MET A 217 -20.57 11.79 17.90
C MET A 217 -19.42 10.92 18.39
N THR A 218 -18.47 10.60 17.54
CA THR A 218 -17.39 9.65 17.83
C THR A 218 -16.08 10.32 18.22
N VAL A 219 -15.72 11.41 17.55
CA VAL A 219 -14.44 12.13 17.76
C VAL A 219 -14.51 13.14 18.92
N GLY A 220 -15.68 13.72 19.17
CA GLY A 220 -15.89 14.74 20.22
C GLY A 220 -15.49 16.14 19.77
N ASP A 221 -14.23 16.41 19.51
CA ASP A 221 -13.74 17.71 19.01
C ASP A 221 -13.43 17.66 17.51
N LEU A 222 -14.35 18.15 16.71
CA LEU A 222 -14.17 18.25 15.25
C LEU A 222 -13.07 19.25 14.85
N GLY A 223 -12.71 20.17 15.72
CA GLY A 223 -11.65 21.15 15.46
C GLY A 223 -10.24 20.54 15.49
N ALA A 224 -10.09 19.37 16.13
CA ALA A 224 -8.84 18.63 16.19
C ALA A 224 -8.63 17.68 14.98
N VAL A 225 -9.65 17.47 14.16
CA VAL A 225 -9.58 16.60 12.97
C VAL A 225 -8.82 17.31 11.86
N SER A 226 -7.83 16.63 11.27
CA SER A 226 -7.08 17.13 10.12
C SER A 226 -8.01 17.40 8.93
N THR A 227 -7.74 18.50 8.23
CA THR A 227 -8.45 18.91 7.01
C THR A 227 -7.56 18.89 5.77
N ARG A 228 -6.38 18.22 5.86
CA ARG A 228 -5.48 18.07 4.71
C ARG A 228 -6.18 17.33 3.58
N GLN A 229 -5.82 17.69 2.36
CA GLN A 229 -6.43 17.16 1.13
C GLN A 229 -5.37 16.76 0.12
N THR A 230 -5.71 15.79 -0.72
CA THR A 230 -4.91 15.32 -1.85
C THR A 230 -5.73 15.39 -3.13
N ASP A 231 -5.05 15.56 -4.26
CA ASP A 231 -5.68 15.49 -5.58
C ASP A 231 -5.78 14.03 -6.02
N LEU A 232 -7.00 13.55 -6.19
CA LEU A 232 -7.27 12.18 -6.63
C LEU A 232 -7.25 12.01 -8.15
N ASP A 233 -7.39 13.08 -8.92
CA ASP A 233 -7.49 12.97 -10.38
C ASP A 233 -6.17 12.51 -11.01
N ASP A 234 -5.03 12.89 -10.42
CA ASP A 234 -3.69 12.43 -10.83
C ASP A 234 -3.14 11.31 -9.94
N SER A 235 -3.98 10.60 -9.20
CA SER A 235 -3.53 9.50 -8.34
C SER A 235 -3.02 8.29 -9.13
N VAL A 236 -2.10 7.52 -8.54
CA VAL A 236 -1.54 6.29 -9.13
C VAL A 236 -2.66 5.29 -9.44
N GLU A 237 -3.69 5.19 -8.58
CA GLU A 237 -4.83 4.29 -8.79
C GLU A 237 -5.64 4.65 -10.05
N ARG A 238 -5.79 5.94 -10.38
CA ARG A 238 -6.73 6.42 -11.42
C ARG A 238 -6.09 6.75 -12.76
N ARG A 239 -4.85 7.26 -12.75
CA ARG A 239 -4.17 7.67 -13.98
C ARG A 239 -3.71 6.49 -14.84
N GLN A 240 -3.46 6.77 -16.12
CA GLN A 240 -2.77 5.83 -16.99
C GLN A 240 -1.27 5.81 -16.61
N ARG A 241 -0.80 4.64 -16.16
CA ARG A 241 0.57 4.44 -15.67
C ARG A 241 1.52 4.02 -16.79
N GLN A 242 2.78 4.37 -16.63
CA GLN A 242 3.87 3.79 -17.41
C GLN A 242 4.06 2.32 -17.02
N THR A 243 4.56 1.51 -17.96
CA THR A 243 4.82 0.08 -17.74
C THR A 243 6.20 -0.31 -18.21
N GLY A 244 6.89 -1.08 -17.40
CA GLY A 244 8.16 -1.71 -17.75
C GLY A 244 7.98 -2.98 -18.57
N ASN A 245 9.10 -3.60 -18.93
CA ASN A 245 9.15 -4.82 -19.73
C ASN A 245 10.03 -5.91 -19.11
N MET A 246 10.51 -5.73 -17.86
CA MET A 246 11.29 -6.71 -17.14
C MET A 246 10.36 -7.57 -16.28
N GLU A 247 10.42 -8.90 -16.49
CA GLU A 247 9.68 -9.84 -15.66
C GLU A 247 10.25 -9.88 -14.23
N MET A 248 9.37 -10.08 -13.25
CA MET A 248 9.71 -10.30 -11.86
C MET A 248 9.45 -11.75 -11.48
N GLN A 249 10.12 -12.26 -10.44
CA GLN A 249 9.70 -13.50 -9.78
C GLN A 249 8.26 -13.33 -9.21
N GLU A 250 7.52 -14.44 -9.13
CA GLU A 250 6.17 -14.42 -8.59
C GLU A 250 6.15 -13.77 -7.18
N SER A 251 5.15 -12.92 -6.95
CA SER A 251 4.88 -12.30 -5.65
C SER A 251 4.72 -13.37 -4.57
N ALA A 252 5.35 -13.19 -3.42
CA ALA A 252 5.25 -14.12 -2.32
C ALA A 252 3.96 -13.86 -1.52
N TRP A 253 3.34 -14.91 -0.99
CA TRP A 253 2.12 -14.83 -0.18
C TRP A 253 2.25 -13.89 1.03
N TYR A 254 3.46 -13.67 1.53
CA TYR A 254 3.75 -12.82 2.67
C TYR A 254 4.00 -11.35 2.33
N ASP A 255 4.15 -10.98 1.06
CA ASP A 255 4.48 -9.62 0.64
C ASP A 255 3.44 -8.62 1.16
N LYS A 256 2.15 -8.96 1.04
CA LYS A 256 1.06 -8.15 1.56
C LYS A 256 1.09 -8.02 3.09
N ILE A 257 1.38 -9.10 3.81
CA ILE A 257 1.44 -9.10 5.29
C ILE A 257 2.57 -8.18 5.75
N LEU A 258 3.73 -8.26 5.11
CA LEU A 258 4.85 -7.38 5.41
C LEU A 258 4.56 -5.92 5.06
N ALA A 259 3.78 -5.67 4.00
CA ALA A 259 3.32 -4.32 3.66
C ALA A 259 2.39 -3.73 4.75
N LEU A 260 1.54 -4.53 5.39
CA LEU A 260 0.71 -4.09 6.52
C LEU A 260 1.57 -3.68 7.72
N GLU A 261 2.60 -4.44 8.04
CA GLU A 261 3.52 -4.11 9.13
C GLU A 261 4.45 -2.93 8.78
N TYR A 262 4.80 -2.79 7.51
CA TYR A 262 5.54 -1.64 7.01
C TYR A 262 4.74 -0.33 7.18
N MET A 263 3.44 -0.36 6.84
CA MET A 263 2.58 0.81 7.01
C MET A 263 2.45 1.23 8.48
N ASP A 264 2.46 0.29 9.42
CA ASP A 264 2.43 0.58 10.86
C ASP A 264 3.67 1.36 11.35
N LEU A 265 4.78 1.26 10.61
CA LEU A 265 6.04 1.93 10.95
C LEU A 265 6.20 3.30 10.28
N TYR A 266 5.65 3.46 9.07
CA TYR A 266 5.95 4.61 8.21
C TYR A 266 4.74 5.45 7.82
N PHE A 267 3.50 4.97 8.07
CA PHE A 267 2.28 5.71 7.76
C PHE A 267 1.58 6.20 9.01
N GLY A 268 1.10 7.45 8.96
CA GLY A 268 0.31 8.03 10.02
C GLY A 268 -1.15 7.52 10.03
N ASP A 269 -1.75 7.53 11.22
CA ASP A 269 -3.18 7.28 11.43
C ASP A 269 -3.80 8.40 12.29
N TYR A 270 -5.09 8.29 12.57
CA TYR A 270 -5.77 9.27 13.41
C TYR A 270 -5.15 9.46 14.82
N LEU A 271 -4.53 8.42 15.40
CA LEU A 271 -3.92 8.47 16.73
C LEU A 271 -2.48 8.99 16.72
N GLY A 272 -1.75 8.82 15.62
CA GLY A 272 -0.36 9.20 15.47
C GLY A 272 -0.07 9.73 14.08
N GLY A 273 -0.72 10.85 13.68
CA GLY A 273 -0.57 11.44 12.37
C GLY A 273 0.84 11.99 12.11
N SER A 274 1.31 11.93 10.87
CA SER A 274 2.57 12.55 10.47
C SER A 274 2.37 14.06 10.25
N GLU A 275 3.26 14.88 10.84
CA GLU A 275 3.22 16.33 10.64
C GLU A 275 3.82 16.76 9.31
N ASP A 276 4.80 16.03 8.80
CA ASP A 276 5.59 16.38 7.62
C ASP A 276 5.09 15.74 6.31
N HIS A 277 4.11 14.83 6.37
CA HIS A 277 3.53 14.18 5.22
C HIS A 277 2.36 14.97 4.60
N ALA A 278 1.99 14.63 3.37
CA ALA A 278 0.89 15.28 2.66
C ALA A 278 -0.47 15.10 3.35
N LEU A 279 -0.74 13.92 3.87
CA LEU A 279 -1.90 13.58 4.69
C LEU A 279 -1.48 13.29 6.12
N ALA A 280 -2.36 13.54 7.09
CA ALA A 280 -2.13 13.16 8.47
C ALA A 280 -2.67 11.73 8.75
N TYR A 281 -3.73 11.33 8.05
CA TYR A 281 -4.43 10.05 8.25
C TYR A 281 -4.22 9.13 7.04
N GLU A 282 -2.99 8.69 6.85
CA GLU A 282 -2.55 7.96 5.67
C GLU A 282 -3.12 6.54 5.61
N LEU A 283 -3.24 5.84 6.76
CA LEU A 283 -3.84 4.51 6.82
C LEU A 283 -5.33 4.55 6.44
N GLU A 284 -6.04 5.59 6.91
CA GLU A 284 -7.44 5.83 6.55
C GLU A 284 -7.59 6.17 5.07
N TYR A 285 -6.64 6.93 4.49
CA TYR A 285 -6.61 7.17 3.06
C TYR A 285 -6.43 5.88 2.26
N VAL A 286 -5.46 5.04 2.63
CA VAL A 286 -5.25 3.75 1.95
C VAL A 286 -6.52 2.92 1.98
N LEU A 287 -7.29 2.93 3.07
CA LEU A 287 -8.56 2.22 3.19
C LEU A 287 -9.68 2.85 2.36
N ALA A 288 -9.89 4.16 2.48
CA ALA A 288 -11.08 4.83 1.97
C ALA A 288 -10.88 5.49 0.59
N GLY A 289 -9.68 6.03 0.30
CA GLY A 289 -9.35 6.67 -0.98
C GLY A 289 -10.20 7.91 -1.27
N LYS A 290 -10.44 8.75 -0.24
CA LYS A 290 -11.16 10.03 -0.36
C LYS A 290 -10.16 11.19 -0.39
N GLU A 291 -10.62 12.35 -0.86
CA GLU A 291 -9.78 13.53 -1.06
C GLU A 291 -9.24 14.13 0.24
N SER A 292 -9.98 14.03 1.34
CA SER A 292 -9.61 14.64 2.61
C SER A 292 -9.44 13.66 3.74
N ASP A 293 -8.54 13.97 4.69
CA ASP A 293 -8.36 13.22 5.93
C ASP A 293 -9.67 13.02 6.67
N LYS A 294 -10.51 14.07 6.73
CA LYS A 294 -11.82 14.04 7.39
C LYS A 294 -12.75 13.00 6.75
N GLU A 295 -12.85 12.97 5.42
CA GLU A 295 -13.71 12.01 4.71
C GLU A 295 -13.17 10.58 4.81
N ASN A 296 -11.85 10.42 4.83
CA ASN A 296 -11.20 9.13 5.04
C ASN A 296 -11.52 8.58 6.42
N LEU A 297 -11.34 9.39 7.47
CA LEU A 297 -11.68 9.03 8.85
C LEU A 297 -13.16 8.68 9.00
N GLU A 298 -14.07 9.50 8.42
CA GLU A 298 -15.51 9.23 8.46
C GLU A 298 -15.87 7.89 7.80
N SER A 299 -15.22 7.55 6.68
CA SER A 299 -15.42 6.26 5.99
C SER A 299 -14.95 5.09 6.84
N VAL A 300 -13.82 5.23 7.52
CA VAL A 300 -13.30 4.21 8.44
C VAL A 300 -14.19 4.04 9.65
N ILE A 301 -14.68 5.14 10.24
CA ILE A 301 -15.62 5.10 11.38
C ILE A 301 -16.92 4.38 10.98
N LYS A 302 -17.45 4.59 9.78
CA LYS A 302 -18.63 3.87 9.27
C LYS A 302 -18.37 2.38 9.17
N ARG A 303 -17.19 1.97 8.69
CA ARG A 303 -16.80 0.56 8.59
C ARG A 303 -16.60 -0.06 9.98
N LEU A 304 -15.99 0.66 10.91
CA LEU A 304 -15.87 0.23 12.32
C LEU A 304 -17.25 0.05 12.96
N LEU A 305 -18.16 0.99 12.75
CA LEU A 305 -19.52 0.93 13.27
C LEU A 305 -20.22 -0.36 12.82
N PHE A 306 -20.18 -0.65 11.52
CA PHE A 306 -20.76 -1.85 10.95
C PHE A 306 -20.22 -3.14 11.60
N VAL A 307 -18.89 -3.26 11.74
CA VAL A 307 -18.26 -4.44 12.37
C VAL A 307 -18.59 -4.53 13.85
N ARG A 308 -18.61 -3.41 14.57
CA ARG A 308 -18.94 -3.37 16.00
C ARG A 308 -20.40 -3.68 16.27
N GLU A 309 -21.32 -3.20 15.43
CA GLU A 309 -22.74 -3.55 15.52
C GLU A 309 -22.96 -5.05 15.36
N ALA A 310 -22.37 -5.68 14.35
CA ALA A 310 -22.47 -7.12 14.14
C ALA A 310 -21.99 -7.92 15.37
N ALA A 311 -20.83 -7.56 15.92
CA ALA A 311 -20.27 -8.21 17.11
C ALA A 311 -21.17 -7.99 18.35
N ASN A 312 -21.70 -6.78 18.55
CA ASN A 312 -22.55 -6.42 19.67
C ASN A 312 -23.94 -7.08 19.57
N ILE A 313 -24.53 -7.16 18.37
CA ILE A 313 -25.77 -7.91 18.11
C ILE A 313 -25.57 -9.40 18.49
N THR A 314 -24.48 -10.00 18.03
CA THR A 314 -24.13 -11.39 18.31
C THR A 314 -24.02 -11.62 19.82
N HIS A 315 -23.41 -10.69 20.55
CA HIS A 315 -23.34 -10.75 22.01
C HIS A 315 -24.71 -10.68 22.68
N ILE A 316 -25.59 -9.74 22.27
CA ILE A 316 -26.95 -9.62 22.83
C ILE A 316 -27.75 -10.90 22.59
N LEU A 317 -27.67 -11.48 21.40
CA LEU A 317 -28.36 -12.73 21.06
C LEU A 317 -27.85 -13.94 21.84
N GLY A 318 -26.57 -13.95 22.21
CA GLY A 318 -25.97 -14.98 23.06
C GLY A 318 -26.27 -14.83 24.56
N ASP A 319 -26.68 -13.63 25.00
CA ASP A 319 -26.94 -13.33 26.42
C ASP A 319 -28.46 -13.43 26.74
N GLY A 320 -28.85 -14.44 27.56
CA GLY A 320 -30.24 -14.69 27.88
C GLY A 320 -30.94 -13.51 28.59
N GLU A 321 -30.25 -12.82 29.51
CA GLU A 321 -30.81 -11.67 30.26
C GLU A 321 -31.04 -10.49 29.33
N LYS A 322 -30.08 -10.18 28.44
CA LYS A 322 -30.23 -9.09 27.47
C LYS A 322 -31.36 -9.37 26.49
N ARG A 323 -31.46 -10.59 26.00
CA ARG A 323 -32.53 -11.00 25.10
C ARG A 323 -33.91 -10.90 25.72
N GLU A 324 -34.04 -11.23 27.02
CA GLU A 324 -35.31 -11.11 27.77
C GLU A 324 -35.69 -9.62 27.95
N LYS A 325 -34.72 -8.73 28.27
CA LYS A 325 -34.93 -7.28 28.35
C LYS A 325 -35.40 -6.68 27.01
N THR A 326 -34.80 -7.10 25.91
CA THR A 326 -35.21 -6.61 24.58
C THR A 326 -36.56 -7.13 24.16
N LEU A 327 -36.94 -8.35 24.55
CA LEU A 327 -38.29 -8.88 24.34
C LEU A 327 -39.32 -8.12 25.14
N GLY A 328 -39.09 -7.87 26.43
CA GLY A 328 -40.00 -7.08 27.27
C GLY A 328 -40.24 -5.69 26.72
N MET A 329 -39.21 -5.02 26.20
CA MET A 329 -39.39 -3.72 25.54
C MET A 329 -40.18 -3.84 24.23
N ALA A 330 -39.93 -4.85 23.42
CA ALA A 330 -40.67 -5.08 22.17
C ALA A 330 -42.16 -5.42 22.46
N GLU A 331 -42.46 -6.13 23.54
CA GLU A 331 -43.83 -6.33 23.98
C GLU A 331 -44.49 -5.04 24.47
N ALA A 332 -43.76 -4.18 25.17
CA ALA A 332 -44.29 -2.86 25.58
C ALA A 332 -44.58 -1.94 24.38
N LEU A 333 -43.73 -2.00 23.33
CA LEU A 333 -43.85 -1.16 22.12
C LEU A 333 -44.89 -1.69 21.11
N ALA A 334 -45.03 -3.00 20.97
CA ALA A 334 -45.78 -3.64 19.89
C ALA A 334 -46.79 -4.71 20.36
N GLY A 335 -46.83 -5.04 21.65
CA GLY A 335 -47.73 -6.07 22.21
C GLY A 335 -49.22 -5.74 21.98
N PHE A 336 -49.57 -4.48 21.88
CA PHE A 336 -50.92 -4.03 21.56
C PHE A 336 -51.45 -4.51 20.19
N THR A 337 -50.55 -4.88 19.28
CA THR A 337 -50.93 -5.44 17.97
C THR A 337 -51.52 -6.83 18.05
N GLY A 338 -51.26 -7.55 19.13
CA GLY A 338 -51.62 -8.96 19.28
C GLY A 338 -50.91 -9.91 18.30
N ASN A 339 -49.94 -9.41 17.50
CA ASN A 339 -49.23 -10.18 16.48
C ASN A 339 -47.79 -10.52 16.91
N PRO A 340 -47.48 -11.81 17.20
CA PRO A 340 -46.15 -12.21 17.66
C PRO A 340 -45.03 -11.96 16.63
N ALA A 341 -45.36 -11.88 15.30
CA ALA A 341 -44.38 -11.60 14.28
C ALA A 341 -43.94 -10.11 14.31
N VAL A 342 -44.88 -9.20 14.59
CA VAL A 342 -44.59 -7.78 14.78
C VAL A 342 -43.72 -7.58 16.02
N VAL A 343 -44.05 -8.21 17.14
CA VAL A 343 -43.25 -8.17 18.38
C VAL A 343 -41.80 -8.64 18.13
N ARG A 344 -41.60 -9.72 17.37
CA ARG A 344 -40.26 -10.21 17.04
C ARG A 344 -39.48 -9.24 16.15
N LEU A 345 -40.15 -8.63 15.16
CA LEU A 345 -39.51 -7.63 14.29
C LEU A 345 -39.09 -6.42 15.12
N VAL A 346 -39.95 -5.93 16.00
CA VAL A 346 -39.63 -4.82 16.92
C VAL A 346 -38.49 -5.23 17.88
N GLN A 347 -38.46 -6.47 18.37
CA GLN A 347 -37.35 -6.97 19.18
C GLN A 347 -36.03 -6.89 18.42
N THR A 348 -36.00 -7.25 17.14
CA THR A 348 -34.80 -7.16 16.31
C THR A 348 -34.33 -5.72 16.19
N GLY A 349 -35.22 -4.76 15.97
CA GLY A 349 -34.91 -3.33 15.97
C GLY A 349 -34.38 -2.82 17.31
N VAL A 350 -34.96 -3.26 18.43
CA VAL A 350 -34.49 -2.90 19.79
C VAL A 350 -33.10 -3.47 20.07
N ILE A 351 -32.80 -4.70 19.62
CA ILE A 351 -31.46 -5.30 19.70
C ILE A 351 -30.47 -4.47 18.90
N ALA A 352 -30.80 -4.12 17.66
CA ALA A 352 -29.96 -3.30 16.80
C ALA A 352 -29.72 -1.91 17.41
N ALA A 353 -30.74 -1.27 17.96
CA ALA A 353 -30.62 0.03 18.62
C ALA A 353 -29.67 -0.01 19.83
N TRP A 354 -29.78 -1.05 20.68
CA TRP A 354 -28.88 -1.20 21.82
C TRP A 354 -27.45 -1.48 21.38
N ALA A 355 -27.25 -2.35 20.37
CA ALA A 355 -25.95 -2.64 19.78
C ALA A 355 -25.32 -1.40 19.15
N TYR A 356 -26.11 -0.57 18.46
CA TYR A 356 -25.64 0.70 17.88
C TYR A 356 -25.03 1.63 18.93
N VAL A 357 -25.75 1.87 20.04
CA VAL A 357 -25.26 2.71 21.13
C VAL A 357 -23.96 2.18 21.73
N GLU A 358 -23.88 0.88 21.99
CA GLU A 358 -22.65 0.25 22.47
C GLU A 358 -21.52 0.40 21.46
N SER A 359 -21.80 0.31 20.15
CA SER A 359 -20.82 0.44 19.09
C SER A 359 -20.25 1.86 18.97
N ILE A 360 -21.05 2.91 19.19
CA ILE A 360 -20.56 4.28 19.29
C ILE A 360 -19.58 4.44 20.48
N LEU A 361 -19.91 3.85 21.64
CA LEU A 361 -19.01 3.86 22.79
C LEU A 361 -17.69 3.11 22.51
N ASP A 362 -17.76 2.00 21.77
CA ASP A 362 -16.59 1.25 21.32
C ASP A 362 -15.69 2.09 20.45
N ILE A 363 -16.26 2.79 19.45
CA ILE A 363 -15.51 3.64 18.54
C ILE A 363 -14.86 4.80 19.29
N ARG A 364 -15.59 5.45 20.20
CA ARG A 364 -15.02 6.49 21.07
C ARG A 364 -13.81 5.99 21.88
N ALA A 365 -13.88 4.77 22.39
CA ALA A 365 -12.77 4.17 23.12
C ALA A 365 -11.59 3.87 22.19
N LEU A 366 -11.83 3.29 20.99
CA LEU A 366 -10.80 3.03 19.99
C LEU A 366 -10.09 4.33 19.55
N LEU A 367 -10.86 5.38 19.24
CA LEU A 367 -10.33 6.68 18.85
C LEU A 367 -9.62 7.43 20.01
N ALA A 368 -9.84 7.00 21.26
CA ALA A 368 -9.09 7.46 22.43
C ALA A 368 -7.86 6.61 22.74
N GLY A 369 -7.50 5.64 21.89
CA GLY A 369 -6.35 4.75 22.04
C GLY A 369 -6.59 3.51 22.92
N ASP A 370 -7.83 3.28 23.37
CA ASP A 370 -8.18 2.07 24.12
C ASP A 370 -8.31 0.83 23.21
N LYS A 371 -8.35 -0.35 23.80
CA LYS A 371 -8.57 -1.61 23.13
C LYS A 371 -9.94 -2.17 23.45
N ILE A 372 -10.61 -2.75 22.48
CA ILE A 372 -11.94 -3.33 22.61
C ILE A 372 -11.90 -4.81 22.25
N ALA A 373 -12.53 -5.67 23.07
CA ALA A 373 -12.67 -7.09 22.76
C ALA A 373 -13.44 -7.27 21.45
N LEU A 374 -12.97 -8.15 20.56
CA LEU A 374 -13.65 -8.45 19.30
C LEU A 374 -15.09 -8.90 19.54
N ILE A 375 -15.28 -9.86 20.45
CA ILE A 375 -16.56 -10.25 20.98
C ILE A 375 -16.53 -10.00 22.50
N LYS A 376 -17.43 -9.14 22.99
CA LYS A 376 -17.51 -8.76 24.40
C LYS A 376 -18.12 -9.86 25.25
N ASN A 377 -17.82 -9.81 26.54
CA ASN A 377 -18.58 -10.52 27.58
C ASN A 377 -19.41 -9.54 28.41
N GLY A 378 -20.28 -10.04 29.30
CA GLY A 378 -21.18 -9.21 30.09
C GLY A 378 -20.48 -8.14 30.95
N THR A 379 -19.25 -8.38 31.42
CA THR A 379 -18.50 -7.42 32.25
C THR A 379 -17.89 -6.26 31.45
N GLN A 380 -17.69 -6.46 30.14
CA GLN A 380 -17.11 -5.51 29.19
C GLN A 380 -18.18 -4.61 28.55
N TRP A 381 -19.47 -4.93 28.73
CA TRP A 381 -20.59 -4.18 28.22
C TRP A 381 -20.77 -2.87 29.00
N THR A 382 -21.07 -1.77 28.32
CA THR A 382 -21.09 -0.41 28.89
C THR A 382 -22.48 0.21 28.86
N ALA A 383 -23.18 0.18 27.70
CA ALA A 383 -24.49 0.81 27.53
C ALA A 383 -25.58 0.13 28.40
N GLN A 384 -26.21 0.89 29.28
CA GLN A 384 -27.31 0.40 30.11
C GLN A 384 -28.63 0.54 29.35
N PHE A 385 -29.42 -0.53 29.31
CA PHE A 385 -30.65 -0.62 28.54
C PHE A 385 -31.69 0.47 28.89
N GLY A 386 -31.85 0.81 30.18
CA GLY A 386 -32.82 1.81 30.63
C GLY A 386 -32.35 3.28 30.53
N SER A 387 -31.14 3.54 30.02
CA SER A 387 -30.57 4.88 29.93
C SER A 387 -29.63 5.04 28.73
N LEU A 388 -30.10 4.66 27.54
CA LEU A 388 -29.28 4.71 26.33
C LEU A 388 -28.85 6.14 25.95
N ALA A 389 -29.74 7.12 26.15
CA ALA A 389 -29.45 8.53 25.92
C ALA A 389 -28.26 9.02 26.76
N ALA A 390 -28.12 8.52 27.99
CA ALA A 390 -27.00 8.87 28.86
C ALA A 390 -25.63 8.39 28.36
N ALA A 391 -25.58 7.43 27.42
CA ALA A 391 -24.33 6.97 26.77
C ALA A 391 -23.69 8.07 25.90
N PHE A 392 -24.45 9.10 25.49
CA PHE A 392 -23.98 10.17 24.64
C PHE A 392 -23.51 11.41 25.42
N GLU A 393 -23.55 11.38 26.77
CA GLU A 393 -22.91 12.41 27.58
C GLU A 393 -21.42 12.52 27.29
N ASP A 394 -20.87 13.72 27.42
CA ASP A 394 -19.46 14.01 27.13
C ASP A 394 -18.51 13.11 27.92
N GLY A 395 -17.50 12.60 27.21
CA GLY A 395 -16.45 11.76 27.78
C GLY A 395 -16.84 10.30 28.04
N LYS A 396 -18.09 9.86 27.81
CA LYS A 396 -18.46 8.46 27.91
C LYS A 396 -17.92 7.65 26.74
N LYS A 397 -17.21 6.57 27.07
CA LYS A 397 -16.65 5.58 26.13
C LYS A 397 -16.73 4.17 26.73
N ALA A 398 -16.55 3.16 25.89
CA ALA A 398 -16.52 1.77 26.34
C ALA A 398 -15.31 1.48 27.24
N LYS A 399 -15.41 0.39 27.99
CA LYS A 399 -14.36 -0.05 28.91
C LYS A 399 -13.16 -0.59 28.13
N ASN A 400 -11.96 -0.16 28.48
CA ASN A 400 -10.74 -0.69 27.92
C ASN A 400 -10.56 -2.19 28.24
N CYS A 401 -10.13 -2.96 27.24
CA CYS A 401 -9.84 -4.39 27.35
C CYS A 401 -8.38 -4.66 26.96
N GLU A 402 -7.52 -5.00 27.93
CA GLU A 402 -6.08 -5.21 27.67
C GLU A 402 -5.80 -6.23 26.55
N ASN A 403 -6.59 -7.30 26.45
CA ASN A 403 -6.51 -8.33 25.41
C ASN A 403 -7.39 -8.02 24.19
N GLY A 404 -7.91 -6.80 24.09
CA GLY A 404 -8.73 -6.37 22.97
C GLY A 404 -7.92 -5.96 21.76
N VAL A 405 -8.62 -5.60 20.68
CA VAL A 405 -8.09 -5.07 19.44
C VAL A 405 -8.00 -3.55 19.53
N SER A 406 -6.87 -2.96 19.17
CA SER A 406 -6.67 -1.52 19.08
C SER A 406 -7.26 -0.94 17.80
N TYR A 407 -7.32 0.37 17.68
CA TYR A 407 -7.70 1.07 16.45
C TYR A 407 -6.84 0.61 15.26
N GLN A 408 -5.50 0.65 15.39
CA GLN A 408 -4.57 0.15 14.36
C GLN A 408 -4.82 -1.33 14.03
N GLY A 409 -5.17 -2.14 15.02
CA GLY A 409 -5.50 -3.54 14.80
C GLY A 409 -6.72 -3.73 13.89
N TYR A 410 -7.76 -2.89 14.03
CA TYR A 410 -8.90 -2.88 13.12
C TYR A 410 -8.52 -2.38 11.74
N LEU A 411 -7.72 -1.29 11.61
CA LEU A 411 -7.24 -0.79 10.34
C LEU A 411 -6.48 -1.87 9.56
N LYS A 412 -5.54 -2.56 10.21
CA LYS A 412 -4.79 -3.68 9.62
C LYS A 412 -5.71 -4.83 9.17
N GLY A 413 -6.72 -5.18 9.97
CA GLY A 413 -7.73 -6.16 9.58
C GLY A 413 -8.45 -5.76 8.30
N PHE A 414 -8.87 -4.50 8.19
CA PHE A 414 -9.53 -3.98 7.00
C PHE A 414 -8.60 -3.93 5.77
N LEU A 415 -7.35 -3.53 5.96
CA LEU A 415 -6.33 -3.53 4.90
C LEU A 415 -6.02 -4.94 4.40
N TYR A 416 -6.05 -5.93 5.30
CA TYR A 416 -5.84 -7.33 4.92
C TYR A 416 -6.92 -7.85 3.96
N THR A 417 -8.17 -7.41 4.10
CA THR A 417 -9.28 -7.80 3.20
C THR A 417 -9.27 -7.07 1.85
N MET A 418 -8.53 -5.96 1.72
CA MET A 418 -8.41 -5.19 0.47
C MET A 418 -7.64 -5.98 -0.60
N SER A 419 -7.87 -5.71 -1.90
CA SER A 419 -7.03 -6.26 -2.98
C SER A 419 -5.60 -5.73 -2.91
N SER A 420 -4.62 -6.59 -3.22
CA SER A 420 -3.19 -6.22 -3.19
C SER A 420 -2.87 -5.07 -4.16
N GLU A 421 -3.51 -5.06 -5.33
CA GLU A 421 -3.39 -3.98 -6.32
C GLU A 421 -3.78 -2.61 -5.74
N ARG A 422 -4.98 -2.51 -5.18
CA ARG A 422 -5.47 -1.26 -4.60
C ARG A 422 -4.64 -0.83 -3.40
N LEU A 423 -4.24 -1.77 -2.55
CA LEU A 423 -3.34 -1.52 -1.43
C LEU A 423 -2.04 -0.87 -1.92
N ALA A 424 -1.37 -1.49 -2.90
CA ALA A 424 -0.11 -1.01 -3.45
C ALA A 424 -0.24 0.39 -4.06
N TYR A 425 -1.25 0.63 -4.89
CA TYR A 425 -1.41 1.92 -5.56
C TYR A 425 -1.71 3.04 -4.57
N ARG A 426 -2.55 2.82 -3.56
CA ARG A 426 -2.84 3.83 -2.55
C ARG A 426 -1.67 4.08 -1.59
N MET A 427 -0.87 3.06 -1.28
CA MET A 427 0.40 3.28 -0.59
C MET A 427 1.34 4.15 -1.41
N MET A 428 1.46 3.88 -2.71
CA MET A 428 2.27 4.70 -3.61
C MET A 428 1.72 6.13 -3.78
N ASP A 429 0.40 6.33 -3.76
CA ASP A 429 -0.21 7.67 -3.74
C ASP A 429 0.26 8.49 -2.54
N VAL A 430 0.23 7.92 -1.34
CA VAL A 430 0.70 8.57 -0.11
C VAL A 430 2.17 8.99 -0.25
N MET A 431 3.02 8.07 -0.71
CA MET A 431 4.45 8.34 -0.90
C MET A 431 4.68 9.44 -1.95
N GLU A 432 4.00 9.36 -3.08
CA GLU A 432 4.10 10.33 -4.17
C GLU A 432 3.69 11.74 -3.72
N GLN A 433 2.56 11.86 -3.02
CA GLN A 433 2.09 13.14 -2.50
C GLN A 433 3.08 13.74 -1.48
N THR A 434 3.68 12.92 -0.64
CA THR A 434 4.71 13.36 0.32
C THR A 434 5.99 13.79 -0.39
N ILE A 435 6.47 13.03 -1.39
CA ILE A 435 7.63 13.42 -2.20
C ILE A 435 7.39 14.77 -2.90
N ARG A 436 6.19 14.99 -3.44
CA ARG A 436 5.79 16.23 -4.13
C ARG A 436 5.75 17.47 -3.23
N LEU A 437 5.73 17.33 -1.90
CA LEU A 437 5.89 18.47 -0.99
C LEU A 437 7.26 19.15 -1.11
N HIS A 438 8.26 18.43 -1.59
CA HIS A 438 9.58 19.00 -1.86
C HIS A 438 9.59 19.71 -3.23
N PRO A 439 9.88 21.02 -3.29
CA PRO A 439 9.81 21.77 -4.56
C PRO A 439 10.67 21.22 -5.70
N MET A 440 11.74 20.50 -5.36
CA MET A 440 12.64 19.88 -6.35
C MET A 440 12.01 18.64 -7.00
N TYR A 441 11.01 18.03 -6.37
CA TYR A 441 10.37 16.78 -6.78
C TYR A 441 8.85 16.93 -6.97
N ALA A 442 8.38 18.17 -7.24
CA ALA A 442 6.96 18.48 -7.38
C ALA A 442 6.24 17.68 -8.49
N ASP A 443 7.00 17.26 -9.51
CA ASP A 443 6.49 16.48 -10.64
C ASP A 443 6.84 14.98 -10.54
N CYS A 444 7.38 14.53 -9.39
CA CYS A 444 7.73 13.13 -9.20
C CYS A 444 6.48 12.23 -9.27
N ARG A 445 6.61 11.09 -9.94
CA ARG A 445 5.55 10.08 -10.10
C ARG A 445 6.07 8.69 -9.78
N MET A 446 5.33 7.93 -8.99
CA MET A 446 5.73 6.57 -8.61
C MET A 446 5.79 5.60 -9.81
N ASP A 447 5.02 5.83 -10.85
CA ASP A 447 5.11 5.09 -12.11
C ASP A 447 6.26 5.53 -13.03
N HIS A 448 7.11 6.47 -12.59
CA HIS A 448 8.40 6.80 -13.19
C HIS A 448 9.58 6.24 -12.38
N VAL A 449 9.34 5.66 -11.21
CA VAL A 449 10.38 5.15 -10.33
C VAL A 449 10.79 3.74 -10.75
N LEU A 450 12.04 3.63 -11.20
CA LEU A 450 12.70 2.40 -11.60
C LEU A 450 13.19 1.62 -10.37
N CYS A 451 12.83 0.36 -10.26
CA CYS A 451 13.36 -0.55 -9.25
C CYS A 451 14.29 -1.62 -9.84
N GLY A 452 14.33 -1.75 -11.17
CA GLY A 452 15.27 -2.63 -11.86
C GLY A 452 15.54 -2.17 -13.28
N ILE A 453 16.79 -2.26 -13.72
CA ILE A 453 17.21 -1.90 -15.08
C ILE A 453 18.23 -2.86 -15.63
N SER A 454 18.14 -3.13 -16.91
CA SER A 454 19.12 -3.94 -17.66
C SER A 454 19.55 -3.19 -18.89
N TYR A 455 20.84 -3.05 -19.09
CA TYR A 455 21.43 -2.39 -20.23
C TYR A 455 22.31 -3.33 -21.03
N ARG A 456 22.25 -3.18 -22.37
CA ARG A 456 23.17 -3.75 -23.32
C ARG A 456 24.16 -2.66 -23.72
N MET A 457 25.45 -2.95 -23.64
CA MET A 457 26.53 -2.03 -23.93
C MET A 457 27.47 -2.66 -24.93
N ASP A 458 27.75 -1.92 -26.01
CA ASP A 458 28.60 -2.34 -27.10
C ASP A 458 29.91 -1.56 -27.09
N TYR A 459 31.02 -2.27 -27.12
CA TYR A 459 32.37 -1.72 -27.08
C TYR A 459 33.11 -2.06 -28.37
N GLU A 460 33.89 -1.11 -28.85
CA GLU A 460 34.73 -1.29 -30.05
C GLU A 460 36.19 -0.95 -29.77
N TRP A 461 37.07 -1.65 -30.44
CA TRP A 461 38.52 -1.37 -30.43
C TRP A 461 39.17 -1.79 -31.72
N GLN A 462 40.33 -1.21 -32.02
CA GLN A 462 41.16 -1.59 -33.16
C GLN A 462 42.22 -2.62 -32.75
N PRO A 463 42.51 -3.63 -33.60
CA PRO A 463 43.65 -4.55 -33.36
C PRO A 463 44.95 -3.76 -33.35
N LEU A 464 45.75 -3.92 -32.29
CA LEU A 464 47.03 -3.19 -32.18
C LEU A 464 48.19 -4.02 -32.69
N PHE A 465 48.35 -5.26 -32.21
CA PHE A 465 49.50 -6.10 -32.53
C PHE A 465 49.32 -6.91 -33.80
N SER A 466 48.12 -7.35 -34.12
CA SER A 466 47.82 -8.04 -35.38
C SER A 466 47.75 -7.07 -36.57
N GLY A 467 47.38 -5.80 -36.35
CA GLY A 467 47.38 -4.75 -37.37
C GLY A 467 48.75 -4.40 -37.90
N LEU A 468 49.83 -4.53 -37.10
CA LEU A 468 51.23 -4.32 -37.52
C LEU A 468 51.72 -5.32 -38.54
N MET A 469 51.12 -6.52 -38.59
CA MET A 469 51.55 -7.62 -39.46
C MET A 469 50.83 -7.65 -40.81
N ILE A 470 49.65 -7.02 -40.93
CA ILE A 470 48.79 -7.04 -42.12
C ILE A 470 48.76 -5.66 -42.75
N HIS A 471 49.85 -5.20 -43.34
CA HIS A 471 49.92 -3.93 -44.08
C HIS A 471 49.28 -4.10 -45.46
N THR A 472 47.98 -4.35 -45.51
CA THR A 472 47.24 -4.55 -46.77
C THR A 472 46.61 -3.23 -47.33
N GLY A 473 46.85 -2.09 -46.69
CA GLY A 473 46.25 -0.82 -47.12
C GLY A 473 44.74 -0.73 -47.03
N ARG A 474 44.10 -1.66 -46.32
CA ARG A 474 42.68 -1.63 -45.95
C ARG A 474 42.59 -1.47 -44.44
N ASP A 475 41.71 -0.55 -44.00
CA ASP A 475 41.35 -0.47 -42.58
C ASP A 475 40.79 -1.84 -42.15
N LEU A 476 41.35 -2.39 -41.07
CA LEU A 476 40.81 -3.60 -40.45
C LEU A 476 39.46 -3.27 -39.80
N PRO A 477 38.45 -4.10 -40.00
CA PRO A 477 37.20 -3.91 -39.25
C PRO A 477 37.49 -3.86 -37.76
N GLY A 478 36.90 -2.94 -37.05
CA GLY A 478 36.94 -2.89 -35.58
C GLY A 478 36.43 -4.20 -35.01
N LEU A 479 37.03 -4.63 -33.92
CA LEU A 479 36.52 -5.74 -33.12
C LEU A 479 35.49 -5.17 -32.14
N CYS A 480 34.42 -5.91 -31.89
CA CYS A 480 33.34 -5.49 -30.97
C CYS A 480 33.15 -6.52 -29.84
N TYR A 481 32.70 -6.04 -28.72
CA TYR A 481 32.29 -6.85 -27.58
C TYR A 481 31.02 -6.27 -27.00
N GLN A 482 30.04 -7.14 -26.78
CA GLN A 482 28.76 -6.76 -26.18
C GLN A 482 28.68 -7.37 -24.79
N THR A 483 28.30 -6.53 -23.83
CA THR A 483 27.97 -7.01 -22.47
C THR A 483 26.57 -6.56 -22.11
N GLN A 484 25.89 -7.36 -21.27
CA GLN A 484 24.62 -7.01 -20.67
C GLN A 484 24.77 -7.04 -19.17
N ARG A 485 24.31 -5.96 -18.52
CA ARG A 485 24.34 -5.81 -17.07
C ARG A 485 22.96 -5.45 -16.56
N MET A 486 22.62 -5.98 -15.40
CA MET A 486 21.37 -5.74 -14.71
C MET A 486 21.68 -5.27 -13.30
N PHE A 487 20.85 -4.34 -12.83
CA PHE A 487 20.79 -3.88 -11.44
C PHE A 487 19.35 -3.92 -10.96
N SER A 488 19.14 -4.27 -9.69
CA SER A 488 17.84 -4.25 -9.03
C SER A 488 18.04 -3.83 -7.58
N TYR A 489 17.06 -3.11 -7.02
CA TYR A 489 17.07 -2.68 -5.62
C TYR A 489 16.44 -3.70 -4.67
N ASP A 490 15.92 -4.83 -5.17
CA ASP A 490 15.31 -5.95 -4.43
C ASP A 490 16.29 -7.00 -3.94
#